data_2285d91012924281a59eec21e29f51ae
#
_entry.id   2285d91012924281a59eec21e29f51ae
#
_cell.length_a   1.000
_cell.length_b   1.000
_cell.length_c   1.000
_cell.angle_alpha   90.00
_cell.angle_beta   90.00
_cell.angle_gamma   90.00
#
_symmetry.space_group_name_H-M   'P 1'
#
loop_
_entity.id
_entity.type
_entity.pdbx_description
1 polymer ?
#
loop_
_entity_poly.entity_id
_entity_poly.type
_entity_poly.pdbx_seq_one_letter_code
_entity_poly.pdbx_strand_id
1 'polypeptide(L)'
;VVTSGLLSVQDVTDVKEREIAQHNALQDAFNEAERASRAKTDFLNSMSHDIRTPMNSIMGLTAIASMYVNDPERVKDCLTKIATSSRHLLGLINEVLDMAKIESGNLGLSEEDFDLPETVESLLSIMTPQINDKKLNLKVEIADIKHEHVVGDPMRLQQVFVNIMGNSVKFTPEGGTVSLRIKELPSR
;
A
#
# COMPACT_ATOMS: atom_id res chain seq x y z
N VAL A 1 13.90 42.65 50.37
CA VAL A 1 14.91 41.59 50.21
C VAL A 1 14.26 40.23 50.03
N VAL A 2 13.17 39.92 50.78
CA VAL A 2 12.44 38.64 50.66
C VAL A 2 11.67 38.53 49.33
N THR A 3 11.12 39.63 48.80
CA THR A 3 10.40 39.67 47.54
C THR A 3 11.26 39.41 46.31
N SER A 4 12.52 39.82 46.30
CA SER A 4 13.43 39.57 45.16
C SER A 4 13.89 38.10 45.09
N GLY A 5 14.00 37.42 46.24
CA GLY A 5 14.32 36.00 46.28
C GLY A 5 13.20 35.08 45.80
N LEU A 6 11.93 35.43 46.04
CA LEU A 6 10.77 34.69 45.53
C LEU A 6 10.59 34.85 43.98
N LEU A 7 10.77 36.04 43.46
CA LEU A 7 10.72 36.30 42.02
C LEU A 7 11.85 35.58 41.26
N SER A 8 13.07 35.52 41.84
CA SER A 8 14.20 34.79 41.25
C SER A 8 13.97 33.25 41.20
N VAL A 9 13.35 32.68 42.22
CA VAL A 9 13.00 31.24 42.29
C VAL A 9 11.91 30.90 41.29
N GLN A 10 10.93 31.77 41.10
CA GLN A 10 9.85 31.54 40.13
C GLN A 10 10.37 31.60 38.69
N ASP A 11 11.21 32.55 38.33
CA ASP A 11 11.86 32.65 37.03
C ASP A 11 12.74 31.45 36.70
N VAL A 12 13.48 30.92 37.66
CA VAL A 12 14.33 29.74 37.48
C VAL A 12 13.46 28.47 37.28
N THR A 13 12.30 28.38 37.91
CA THR A 13 11.40 27.25 37.77
C THR A 13 10.77 27.25 36.36
N ASP A 14 10.27 28.38 35.89
CA ASP A 14 9.69 28.53 34.54
C ASP A 14 10.75 28.25 33.45
N VAL A 15 11.99 28.65 33.63
CA VAL A 15 13.08 28.37 32.69
C VAL A 15 13.40 26.88 32.66
N LYS A 16 13.47 26.20 33.79
CA LYS A 16 13.71 24.77 33.87
C LYS A 16 12.59 23.96 33.28
N GLU A 17 11.33 24.33 33.51
CA GLU A 17 10.17 23.65 32.93
C GLU A 17 10.19 23.76 31.40
N ARG A 18 10.52 24.92 30.84
CA ARG A 18 10.68 25.11 29.39
C ARG A 18 11.83 24.29 28.81
N GLU A 19 13.00 24.26 29.51
CA GLU A 19 14.13 23.44 29.08
C GLU A 19 13.77 21.94 29.07
N ILE A 20 13.07 21.45 30.10
CA ILE A 20 12.59 20.05 30.15
C ILE A 20 11.58 19.78 29.02
N ALA A 21 10.63 20.69 28.82
CA ALA A 21 9.65 20.54 27.74
C ALA A 21 10.30 20.53 26.35
N GLN A 22 11.28 21.41 26.12
CA GLN A 22 12.04 21.43 24.87
C GLN A 22 12.90 20.18 24.71
N HIS A 23 13.54 19.70 25.76
CA HIS A 23 14.31 18.46 25.71
C HIS A 23 13.45 17.27 25.40
N ASN A 24 12.27 17.13 26.03
CA ASN A 24 11.31 16.06 25.76
C ASN A 24 10.80 16.13 24.32
N ALA A 25 10.41 17.30 23.84
CA ALA A 25 9.94 17.49 22.47
C ALA A 25 11.04 17.13 21.44
N LEU A 26 12.29 17.49 21.69
CA LEU A 26 13.43 17.12 20.84
C LEU A 26 13.67 15.61 20.86
N GLN A 27 13.58 14.99 22.03
CA GLN A 27 13.74 13.54 22.18
C GLN A 27 12.64 12.78 21.46
N ASP A 28 11.40 13.25 21.56
CA ASP A 28 10.26 12.65 20.86
C ASP A 28 10.42 12.77 19.34
N ALA A 29 10.79 13.95 18.84
CA ALA A 29 11.07 14.18 17.43
C ALA A 29 12.24 13.31 16.92
N PHE A 30 13.30 13.16 17.71
CA PHE A 30 14.42 12.29 17.38
C PHE A 30 13.98 10.82 17.30
N ASN A 31 13.22 10.34 18.28
CA ASN A 31 12.71 8.97 18.30
C ASN A 31 11.77 8.69 17.13
N GLU A 32 10.94 9.66 16.75
CA GLU A 32 10.06 9.56 15.58
C GLU A 32 10.87 9.49 14.27
N ALA A 33 11.85 10.37 14.11
CA ALA A 33 12.75 10.37 12.95
C ALA A 33 13.54 9.06 12.84
N GLU A 34 14.02 8.52 13.96
CA GLU A 34 14.74 7.24 13.98
C GLU A 34 13.83 6.07 13.59
N ARG A 35 12.58 6.04 14.09
CA ARG A 35 11.58 5.03 13.70
C ARG A 35 11.26 5.10 12.21
N ALA A 36 11.04 6.30 11.68
CA ALA A 36 10.80 6.51 10.25
C ALA A 36 11.99 6.05 9.40
N SER A 37 13.23 6.37 9.82
CA SER A 37 14.45 5.95 9.13
C SER A 37 14.62 4.42 9.12
N ARG A 38 14.36 3.75 10.25
CA ARG A 38 14.43 2.29 10.35
C ARG A 38 13.36 1.64 9.47
N ALA A 39 12.11 2.11 9.54
CA ALA A 39 11.03 1.60 8.71
C ALA A 39 11.33 1.73 7.21
N LYS A 40 11.96 2.84 6.79
CA LYS A 40 12.42 3.04 5.41
C LYS A 40 13.50 2.04 5.00
N THR A 41 14.46 1.78 5.89
CA THR A 41 15.52 0.80 5.64
C THR A 41 14.98 -0.61 5.52
N ASP A 42 14.08 -1.00 6.42
CA ASP A 42 13.43 -2.31 6.41
C ASP A 42 12.57 -2.49 5.14
N PHE A 43 11.85 -1.44 4.73
CA PHE A 43 11.10 -1.42 3.48
C PHE A 43 12.01 -1.65 2.27
N LEU A 44 13.12 -0.91 2.14
CA LEU A 44 14.05 -1.06 1.02
C LEU A 44 14.70 -2.46 0.99
N ASN A 45 15.02 -3.02 2.15
CA ASN A 45 15.56 -4.38 2.25
C ASN A 45 14.53 -5.43 1.80
N SER A 46 13.28 -5.29 2.25
CA SER A 46 12.18 -6.17 1.82
C SER A 46 11.95 -6.07 0.32
N MET A 47 11.88 -4.84 -0.23
CA MET A 47 11.71 -4.60 -1.65
C MET A 47 12.85 -5.20 -2.49
N SER A 48 14.10 -5.10 -2.01
CA SER A 48 15.25 -5.70 -2.68
C SER A 48 15.13 -7.23 -2.77
N HIS A 49 14.63 -7.88 -1.72
CA HIS A 49 14.36 -9.31 -1.70
C HIS A 49 13.23 -9.66 -2.67
N ASP A 50 12.13 -8.91 -2.62
CA ASP A 50 10.92 -9.17 -3.39
C ASP A 50 11.11 -8.94 -4.89
N ILE A 51 11.99 -8.00 -5.28
CA ILE A 51 12.44 -7.78 -6.67
C ILE A 51 13.37 -8.90 -7.13
N ARG A 52 14.26 -9.38 -6.27
CA ARG A 52 15.24 -10.43 -6.63
C ARG A 52 14.57 -11.75 -6.97
N THR A 53 13.50 -12.11 -6.28
CA THR A 53 12.78 -13.38 -6.45
C THR A 53 12.21 -13.55 -7.87
N PRO A 54 11.37 -12.66 -8.41
CA PRO A 54 10.88 -12.78 -9.79
C PRO A 54 12.00 -12.62 -10.83
N MET A 55 13.01 -11.80 -10.56
CA MET A 55 14.16 -11.65 -11.45
C MET A 55 14.93 -12.96 -11.59
N ASN A 56 15.22 -13.65 -10.49
CA ASN A 56 15.88 -14.96 -10.52
C ASN A 56 15.01 -16.02 -11.21
N SER A 57 13.69 -15.95 -11.02
CA SER A 57 12.75 -16.82 -11.73
C SER A 57 12.79 -16.61 -13.25
N ILE A 58 12.77 -15.36 -13.70
CA ILE A 58 12.91 -15.02 -15.12
C ILE A 58 14.20 -15.56 -15.69
N MET A 59 15.34 -15.30 -15.03
CA MET A 59 16.66 -15.78 -15.46
C MET A 59 16.72 -17.30 -15.54
N GLY A 60 16.25 -18.00 -14.51
CA GLY A 60 16.24 -19.46 -14.48
C GLY A 60 15.35 -20.09 -15.55
N LEU A 61 14.13 -19.55 -15.73
CA LEU A 61 13.20 -20.01 -16.77
C LEU A 61 13.72 -19.74 -18.19
N THR A 62 14.43 -18.64 -18.39
CA THR A 62 15.08 -18.32 -19.67
C THR A 62 16.18 -19.33 -19.98
N ALA A 63 17.01 -19.69 -18.99
CA ALA A 63 18.05 -20.73 -19.15
C ALA A 63 17.42 -22.10 -19.48
N ILE A 64 16.35 -22.48 -18.77
CA ILE A 64 15.61 -23.72 -19.05
C ILE A 64 15.04 -23.72 -20.46
N ALA A 65 14.36 -22.63 -20.88
CA ALA A 65 13.80 -22.54 -22.23
C ALA A 65 14.87 -22.68 -23.31
N SER A 66 16.06 -22.11 -23.08
CA SER A 66 17.21 -22.22 -23.99
C SER A 66 17.78 -23.65 -24.10
N MET A 67 17.76 -24.41 -22.98
CA MET A 67 18.21 -25.81 -22.97
C MET A 67 17.22 -26.75 -23.70
N TYR A 68 15.94 -26.42 -23.67
CA TYR A 68 14.86 -27.26 -24.23
C TYR A 68 14.22 -26.63 -25.46
N VAL A 69 15.00 -25.93 -26.29
CA VAL A 69 14.51 -25.20 -27.48
C VAL A 69 13.74 -26.10 -28.48
N ASN A 70 14.04 -27.39 -28.52
CA ASN A 70 13.36 -28.37 -29.38
C ASN A 70 12.10 -28.99 -28.74
N ASP A 71 11.69 -28.56 -27.55
CA ASP A 71 10.46 -28.96 -26.86
C ASP A 71 9.50 -27.76 -26.78
N PRO A 72 8.60 -27.56 -27.76
CA PRO A 72 7.74 -26.37 -27.84
C PRO A 72 6.81 -26.21 -26.64
N GLU A 73 6.30 -27.29 -26.06
CA GLU A 73 5.41 -27.24 -24.91
C GLU A 73 6.15 -26.74 -23.67
N ARG A 74 7.36 -27.22 -23.47
CA ARG A 74 8.21 -26.79 -22.35
C ARG A 74 8.66 -25.34 -22.48
N VAL A 75 9.01 -24.93 -23.70
CA VAL A 75 9.35 -23.53 -24.01
C VAL A 75 8.14 -22.63 -23.74
N LYS A 76 6.93 -23.03 -24.19
CA LYS A 76 5.70 -22.29 -23.97
C LYS A 76 5.37 -22.12 -22.47
N ASP A 77 5.52 -23.18 -21.67
CA ASP A 77 5.34 -23.12 -20.21
C ASP A 77 6.34 -22.13 -19.57
N CYS A 78 7.61 -22.21 -19.96
CA CYS A 78 8.63 -21.25 -19.49
C CYS A 78 8.28 -19.81 -19.85
N LEU A 79 7.88 -19.53 -21.08
CA LEU A 79 7.49 -18.21 -21.54
C LEU A 79 6.28 -17.67 -20.78
N THR A 80 5.28 -18.51 -20.50
CA THR A 80 4.11 -18.13 -19.71
C THR A 80 4.50 -17.73 -18.28
N LYS A 81 5.37 -18.51 -17.65
CA LYS A 81 5.90 -18.23 -16.31
C LYS A 81 6.77 -16.97 -16.28
N ILE A 82 7.60 -16.76 -17.31
CA ILE A 82 8.40 -15.54 -17.48
C ILE A 82 7.48 -14.32 -17.56
N ALA A 83 6.45 -14.37 -18.41
CA ALA A 83 5.49 -13.28 -18.55
C ALA A 83 4.77 -12.94 -17.24
N THR A 84 4.43 -13.96 -16.45
CA THR A 84 3.82 -13.79 -15.12
C THR A 84 4.79 -13.16 -14.13
N SER A 85 6.03 -13.64 -14.06
CA SER A 85 7.07 -13.07 -13.19
C SER A 85 7.44 -11.64 -13.57
N SER A 86 7.46 -11.33 -14.87
CA SER A 86 7.73 -9.97 -15.37
C SER A 86 6.62 -8.99 -14.98
N ARG A 87 5.35 -9.38 -15.08
CA ARG A 87 4.21 -8.56 -14.62
C ARG A 87 4.26 -8.31 -13.11
N HIS A 88 4.62 -9.32 -12.34
CA HIS A 88 4.79 -9.18 -10.89
C HIS A 88 5.92 -8.19 -10.56
N LEU A 89 7.07 -8.32 -11.24
CA LEU A 89 8.20 -7.41 -11.07
C LEU A 89 7.82 -5.95 -11.41
N LEU A 90 7.09 -5.75 -12.50
CA LEU A 90 6.61 -4.42 -12.88
C LEU A 90 5.67 -3.82 -11.81
N GLY A 91 4.80 -4.64 -11.22
CA GLY A 91 3.96 -4.25 -10.09
C GLY A 91 4.77 -3.74 -8.90
N LEU A 92 5.79 -4.51 -8.47
CA LEU A 92 6.68 -4.12 -7.38
C LEU A 92 7.44 -2.81 -7.66
N ILE A 93 7.92 -2.62 -8.89
CA ILE A 93 8.58 -1.36 -9.30
C ILE A 93 7.61 -0.18 -9.17
N ASN A 94 6.38 -0.33 -9.63
CA ASN A 94 5.37 0.71 -9.53
C ASN A 94 5.03 1.05 -8.06
N GLU A 95 4.95 0.05 -7.17
CA GLU A 95 4.75 0.26 -5.73
C GLU A 95 5.89 1.10 -5.11
N VAL A 96 7.15 0.82 -5.47
CA VAL A 96 8.31 1.61 -5.02
C VAL A 96 8.24 3.04 -5.54
N LEU A 97 7.87 3.23 -6.82
CA LEU A 97 7.73 4.56 -7.41
C LEU A 97 6.57 5.34 -6.79
N ASP A 98 5.44 4.68 -6.50
CA ASP A 98 4.32 5.32 -5.81
C ASP A 98 4.71 5.74 -4.39
N MET A 99 5.45 4.91 -3.65
CA MET A 99 5.97 5.27 -2.33
C MET A 99 6.90 6.49 -2.39
N ALA A 100 7.81 6.54 -3.37
CA ALA A 100 8.70 7.68 -3.56
C ALA A 100 7.93 8.98 -3.89
N LYS A 101 6.83 8.90 -4.67
CA LYS A 101 5.96 10.04 -4.96
C LYS A 101 5.21 10.52 -3.71
N ILE A 102 4.74 9.59 -2.88
CA ILE A 102 4.08 9.92 -1.61
C ILE A 102 5.06 10.63 -0.66
N GLU A 103 6.27 10.08 -0.47
CA GLU A 103 7.29 10.68 0.40
C GLU A 103 7.72 12.09 -0.05
N SER A 104 7.80 12.30 -1.35
CA SER A 104 8.17 13.62 -1.91
C SER A 104 7.01 14.63 -1.95
N GLY A 105 5.81 14.23 -1.55
CA GLY A 105 4.60 15.07 -1.66
C GLY A 105 4.15 15.33 -3.11
N ASN A 106 4.73 14.61 -4.07
CA ASN A 106 4.47 14.80 -5.49
C ASN A 106 3.45 13.79 -6.06
N LEU A 107 2.65 13.18 -5.20
CA LEU A 107 1.53 12.35 -5.66
C LEU A 107 0.42 13.25 -6.19
N GLY A 108 0.46 13.55 -7.49
CA GLY A 108 -0.66 14.20 -8.16
C GLY A 108 -1.83 13.23 -8.23
N LEU A 109 -2.99 13.64 -7.73
CA LEU A 109 -4.25 12.95 -7.98
C LEU A 109 -4.91 13.62 -9.18
N SER A 110 -5.47 12.84 -10.10
CA SER A 110 -6.35 13.39 -11.13
C SER A 110 -7.70 13.74 -10.51
N GLU A 111 -8.31 14.82 -11.02
CA GLU A 111 -9.67 15.20 -10.66
C GLU A 111 -10.56 14.92 -11.87
N GLU A 112 -11.14 13.73 -11.90
CA GLU A 112 -12.02 13.26 -12.97
C GLU A 112 -13.42 13.02 -12.41
N ASP A 113 -14.45 13.38 -13.19
CA ASP A 113 -15.81 12.95 -12.90
C ASP A 113 -15.96 11.47 -13.26
N PHE A 114 -16.39 10.65 -12.32
CA PHE A 114 -16.62 9.24 -12.58
C PHE A 114 -17.81 8.69 -11.79
N ASP A 115 -18.35 7.58 -12.32
CA ASP A 115 -19.44 6.84 -11.72
C ASP A 115 -18.91 5.80 -10.74
N LEU A 116 -19.32 5.89 -9.47
CA LEU A 116 -18.86 4.99 -8.42
C LEU A 116 -19.39 3.56 -8.60
N PRO A 117 -20.67 3.31 -8.92
CA PRO A 117 -21.19 2.00 -9.30
C PRO A 117 -20.39 1.31 -10.40
N GLU A 118 -20.11 2.00 -11.52
CA GLU A 118 -19.31 1.46 -12.62
C GLU A 118 -17.89 1.08 -12.17
N THR A 119 -17.28 1.92 -11.34
CA THR A 119 -15.96 1.65 -10.77
C THR A 119 -15.97 0.41 -9.88
N VAL A 120 -17.00 0.24 -9.07
CA VAL A 120 -17.17 -0.95 -8.21
C VAL A 120 -17.42 -2.21 -9.03
N GLU A 121 -18.23 -2.14 -10.09
CA GLU A 121 -18.47 -3.27 -10.99
C GLU A 121 -17.18 -3.71 -11.69
N SER A 122 -16.41 -2.76 -12.19
CA SER A 122 -15.09 -3.01 -12.77
C SER A 122 -14.14 -3.70 -11.78
N LEU A 123 -14.08 -3.22 -10.54
CA LEU A 123 -13.31 -3.83 -9.46
C LEU A 123 -13.74 -5.28 -9.22
N LEU A 124 -15.03 -5.53 -9.09
CA LEU A 124 -15.57 -6.88 -8.86
C LEU A 124 -15.25 -7.82 -10.01
N SER A 125 -15.29 -7.34 -11.25
CA SER A 125 -14.93 -8.14 -12.44
C SER A 125 -13.46 -8.59 -12.41
N ILE A 126 -12.54 -7.74 -11.92
CA ILE A 126 -11.12 -8.05 -11.77
C ILE A 126 -10.89 -9.10 -10.67
N MET A 127 -11.65 -9.01 -9.57
CA MET A 127 -11.45 -9.86 -8.40
C MET A 127 -12.17 -11.21 -8.48
N THR A 128 -13.27 -11.29 -9.23
CA THR A 128 -14.12 -12.50 -9.34
C THR A 128 -13.35 -13.77 -9.72
N PRO A 129 -12.42 -13.76 -10.70
CA PRO A 129 -11.66 -14.96 -11.04
C PRO A 129 -10.86 -15.50 -9.83
N GLN A 130 -10.15 -14.64 -9.11
CA GLN A 130 -9.34 -15.04 -7.95
C GLN A 130 -10.20 -15.57 -6.80
N ILE A 131 -11.38 -14.97 -6.60
CA ILE A 131 -12.35 -15.38 -5.57
C ILE A 131 -12.88 -16.77 -5.91
N ASN A 132 -13.24 -17.01 -7.17
CA ASN A 132 -13.75 -18.29 -7.64
C ASN A 132 -12.69 -19.39 -7.58
N ASP A 133 -11.47 -19.12 -8.03
CA ASP A 133 -10.35 -20.08 -8.00
C ASP A 133 -10.06 -20.56 -6.57
N LYS A 134 -10.24 -19.68 -5.59
CA LYS A 134 -10.06 -20.01 -4.17
C LYS A 134 -11.35 -20.45 -3.48
N LYS A 135 -12.45 -20.56 -4.22
CA LYS A 135 -13.80 -20.94 -3.73
C LYS A 135 -14.27 -20.11 -2.52
N LEU A 136 -14.00 -18.82 -2.55
CA LEU A 136 -14.42 -17.90 -1.49
C LEU A 136 -15.85 -17.42 -1.71
N ASN A 137 -16.54 -17.09 -0.62
CA ASN A 137 -17.84 -16.44 -0.66
C ASN A 137 -17.63 -14.92 -0.65
N LEU A 138 -18.04 -14.23 -1.70
CA LEU A 138 -18.04 -12.77 -1.78
C LEU A 138 -19.39 -12.22 -1.31
N LYS A 139 -19.36 -11.30 -0.35
CA LYS A 139 -20.53 -10.51 0.07
C LYS A 139 -20.29 -9.05 -0.29
N VAL A 140 -21.16 -8.49 -1.11
CA VAL A 140 -21.12 -7.07 -1.46
C VAL A 140 -22.35 -6.40 -0.87
N GLU A 141 -22.14 -5.33 -0.11
CA GLU A 141 -23.18 -4.52 0.48
C GLU A 141 -22.93 -3.05 0.11
N ILE A 142 -23.85 -2.48 -0.63
CA ILE A 142 -23.83 -1.07 -0.99
C ILE A 142 -25.05 -0.43 -0.31
N ALA A 143 -24.81 0.49 0.61
CA ALA A 143 -25.84 1.10 1.42
C ALA A 143 -25.71 2.61 1.48
N ASP A 144 -26.84 3.30 1.50
CA ASP A 144 -26.94 4.74 1.74
C ASP A 144 -26.10 5.62 0.79
N ILE A 145 -25.89 5.19 -0.46
CA ILE A 145 -25.23 6.01 -1.50
C ILE A 145 -26.26 7.00 -2.06
N LYS A 146 -26.00 8.29 -1.90
CA LYS A 146 -26.81 9.39 -2.43
C LYS A 146 -26.16 10.04 -3.65
N HIS A 147 -24.84 9.97 -3.73
CA HIS A 147 -24.04 10.57 -4.80
C HIS A 147 -23.30 9.47 -5.54
N GLU A 148 -23.82 9.08 -6.70
CA GLU A 148 -23.23 8.05 -7.55
C GLU A 148 -22.08 8.62 -8.39
N HIS A 149 -22.21 9.89 -8.82
CA HIS A 149 -21.17 10.63 -9.53
C HIS A 149 -20.28 11.36 -8.54
N VAL A 150 -19.00 11.13 -8.60
CA VAL A 150 -18.00 11.70 -7.71
C VAL A 150 -16.80 12.23 -8.49
N VAL A 151 -16.11 13.22 -7.91
CA VAL A 151 -14.86 13.76 -8.47
C VAL A 151 -13.68 13.17 -7.72
N GLY A 152 -12.71 12.64 -8.44
CA GLY A 152 -11.51 12.07 -7.86
C GLY A 152 -10.67 11.32 -8.89
N ASP A 153 -9.75 10.49 -8.42
CA ASP A 153 -8.89 9.68 -9.27
C ASP A 153 -9.40 8.21 -9.27
N PRO A 154 -10.17 7.81 -10.30
CA PRO A 154 -10.75 6.46 -10.36
C PRO A 154 -9.69 5.36 -10.44
N MET A 155 -8.54 5.63 -11.09
CA MET A 155 -7.45 4.67 -11.20
C MET A 155 -6.78 4.42 -9.84
N ARG A 156 -6.55 5.46 -9.07
CA ARG A 156 -5.99 5.35 -7.72
C ARG A 156 -6.97 4.70 -6.75
N LEU A 157 -8.24 5.05 -6.84
CA LEU A 157 -9.30 4.40 -6.08
C LEU A 157 -9.34 2.90 -6.37
N GLN A 158 -9.33 2.53 -7.65
CA GLN A 158 -9.29 1.12 -8.07
C GLN A 158 -8.03 0.42 -7.56
N GLN A 159 -6.87 1.05 -7.62
CA GLN A 159 -5.61 0.51 -7.10
C GLN A 159 -5.70 0.19 -5.61
N VAL A 160 -6.26 1.10 -4.81
CA VAL A 160 -6.45 0.89 -3.37
C VAL A 160 -7.38 -0.29 -3.11
N PHE A 161 -8.51 -0.36 -3.80
CA PHE A 161 -9.46 -1.46 -3.66
C PHE A 161 -8.86 -2.82 -4.06
N VAL A 162 -8.17 -2.89 -5.20
CA VAL A 162 -7.52 -4.11 -5.67
C VAL A 162 -6.47 -4.60 -4.67
N ASN A 163 -5.69 -3.70 -4.10
CA ASN A 163 -4.68 -4.04 -3.10
C ASN A 163 -5.31 -4.60 -1.80
N ILE A 164 -6.35 -3.94 -1.29
CA ILE A 164 -7.03 -4.39 -0.06
C ILE A 164 -7.79 -5.70 -0.30
N MET A 165 -8.55 -5.79 -1.38
CA MET A 165 -9.30 -6.98 -1.73
C MET A 165 -8.37 -8.16 -2.06
N GLY A 166 -7.29 -7.91 -2.81
CA GLY A 166 -6.28 -8.92 -3.12
C GLY A 166 -5.66 -9.52 -1.85
N ASN A 167 -5.33 -8.68 -0.87
CA ASN A 167 -4.87 -9.14 0.44
C ASN A 167 -5.94 -9.94 1.18
N SER A 168 -7.19 -9.48 1.15
CA SER A 168 -8.31 -10.18 1.76
C SER A 168 -8.51 -11.57 1.15
N VAL A 169 -8.45 -11.68 -0.18
CA VAL A 169 -8.52 -12.97 -0.89
C VAL A 169 -7.31 -13.84 -0.56
N LYS A 170 -6.11 -13.27 -0.53
CA LYS A 170 -4.86 -13.99 -0.25
C LYS A 170 -4.88 -14.65 1.14
N PHE A 171 -5.31 -13.94 2.16
CA PHE A 171 -5.25 -14.39 3.55
C PHE A 171 -6.51 -15.11 4.04
N THR A 172 -7.63 -15.08 3.31
CA THR A 172 -8.83 -15.84 3.65
C THR A 172 -8.66 -17.31 3.24
N PRO A 173 -8.87 -18.29 4.13
CA PRO A 173 -8.79 -19.72 3.77
C PRO A 173 -9.85 -20.08 2.72
N GLU A 174 -9.61 -21.17 1.97
CA GLU A 174 -10.57 -21.73 1.00
C GLU A 174 -11.95 -21.94 1.66
N GLY A 175 -13.02 -21.57 0.98
CA GLY A 175 -14.39 -21.63 1.50
C GLY A 175 -14.77 -20.48 2.47
N GLY A 176 -13.81 -19.61 2.83
CA GLY A 176 -14.06 -18.47 3.70
C GLY A 176 -14.89 -17.37 3.01
N THR A 177 -15.16 -16.29 3.74
CA THR A 177 -15.96 -15.16 3.24
C THR A 177 -15.14 -13.88 3.23
N VAL A 178 -15.19 -13.17 2.10
CA VAL A 178 -14.68 -11.79 1.94
C VAL A 178 -15.89 -10.87 1.79
N SER A 179 -15.91 -9.77 2.55
CA SER A 179 -17.03 -8.81 2.50
C SER A 179 -16.53 -7.45 2.07
N LEU A 180 -17.20 -6.87 1.08
CA LEU A 180 -17.03 -5.48 0.65
C LEU A 180 -18.28 -4.70 1.05
N ARG A 181 -18.09 -3.66 1.87
CA ARG A 181 -19.17 -2.76 2.22
C ARG A 181 -18.81 -1.34 1.79
N ILE A 182 -19.69 -0.73 1.05
CA ILE A 182 -19.56 0.66 0.57
C ILE A 182 -20.71 1.46 1.16
N LYS A 183 -20.38 2.56 1.81
CA LYS A 183 -21.35 3.44 2.45
C LYS A 183 -20.90 4.89 2.32
N GLU A 184 -21.82 5.76 1.96
CA GLU A 184 -21.59 7.21 2.02
C GLU A 184 -21.63 7.67 3.49
N LEU A 185 -20.62 8.43 3.89
CA LEU A 185 -20.59 9.05 5.21
C LEU A 185 -21.17 10.46 5.13
N PRO A 186 -21.87 10.94 6.18
CA PRO A 186 -22.35 12.30 6.21
C PRO A 186 -21.16 13.27 6.08
N SER A 187 -21.33 14.29 5.24
CA SER A 187 -20.35 15.39 5.11
C SER A 187 -20.13 16.05 6.46
N ARG A 188 -18.86 16.23 6.82
CA ARG A 188 -18.48 16.98 8.03
C ARG A 188 -18.60 18.46 7.81
#